data_1bd902674043d7ca821078f5015cb220
#
_entry.id   1bd902674043d7ca821078f5015cb220
#
_cell.length_a   1.000
_cell.length_b   1.000
_cell.length_c   1.000
_cell.angle_alpha   90.00
_cell.angle_beta   90.00
_cell.angle_gamma   90.00
#
_symmetry.space_group_name_H-M   'P 1'
#
loop_
_entity.id
_entity.type
_entity.pdbx_description
1 polymer ?
#
loop_
_entity_poly.entity_id
_entity_poly.type
_entity_poly.pdbx_seq_one_letter_code
_entity_poly.pdbx_strand_id
1 'polypeptide(L)'
;MAMRRTHVVLAIAFALLAVASPATADPSYVGAKKCRPCHFKQYTTWEKTRMAQSFELLKPGVRAPEKKAAGLDPAKDYTTDATCLACHTTGYMKPGGFKSLAATPDLVGVQCESCHGPGSEYLAKDKMSLENREYKRADLVAAGLVVPNAETCTSACHNTKSPFFKHGEAFDFAKRKQEGTHEHVPLKFPH
;
A
#
# COMPACT_ATOMS: atom_id res chain seq x y z
N MET A 1 1.27 -30.81 79.30
CA MET A 1 2.22 -30.84 78.18
C MET A 1 1.45 -30.59 76.88
N ALA A 2 1.51 -29.40 76.36
CA ALA A 2 0.79 -29.01 75.14
C ALA A 2 1.80 -28.81 74.01
N MET A 3 1.76 -29.68 73.03
CA MET A 3 2.62 -29.63 71.84
C MET A 3 2.04 -28.59 70.82
N ARG A 4 2.74 -27.47 70.65
CA ARG A 4 2.45 -26.50 69.56
C ARG A 4 2.94 -27.07 68.23
N ARG A 5 2.00 -27.31 67.30
CA ARG A 5 2.32 -27.62 65.88
C ARG A 5 2.50 -26.32 65.11
N THR A 6 3.75 -26.04 64.68
CA THR A 6 4.09 -24.91 63.79
C THR A 6 3.84 -25.29 62.34
N HIS A 7 2.83 -24.71 61.69
CA HIS A 7 2.61 -24.88 60.24
C HIS A 7 3.51 -23.89 59.51
N VAL A 8 4.49 -24.41 58.78
CA VAL A 8 5.30 -23.63 57.83
C VAL A 8 4.50 -23.55 56.53
N VAL A 9 4.01 -22.37 56.20
CA VAL A 9 3.35 -22.09 54.90
C VAL A 9 4.43 -21.70 53.92
N LEU A 10 4.73 -22.60 52.98
CA LEU A 10 5.68 -22.33 51.88
C LEU A 10 4.92 -21.60 50.78
N ALA A 11 5.12 -20.27 50.68
CA ALA A 11 4.57 -19.47 49.62
C ALA A 11 5.46 -19.63 48.36
N ILE A 12 4.97 -20.38 47.39
CA ILE A 12 5.61 -20.49 46.06
C ILE A 12 5.17 -19.28 45.25
N ALA A 13 6.06 -18.32 45.09
CA ALA A 13 5.88 -17.19 44.19
C ALA A 13 6.10 -17.66 42.74
N PHE A 14 5.02 -17.82 42.01
CA PHE A 14 5.06 -18.09 40.55
C PHE A 14 5.36 -16.79 39.83
N ALA A 15 6.61 -16.59 39.46
CA ALA A 15 7.00 -15.46 38.59
C ALA A 15 6.50 -15.72 37.16
N LEU A 16 5.39 -15.08 36.78
CA LEU A 16 4.95 -15.01 35.40
C LEU A 16 5.99 -14.21 34.59
N LEU A 17 6.90 -14.89 33.91
CA LEU A 17 7.68 -14.30 32.84
C LEU A 17 6.72 -13.98 31.68
N ALA A 18 6.31 -12.73 31.57
CA ALA A 18 5.66 -12.21 30.38
C ALA A 18 6.67 -12.27 29.21
N VAL A 19 6.54 -13.27 28.35
CA VAL A 19 7.29 -13.32 27.10
C VAL A 19 6.69 -12.23 26.20
N ALA A 20 7.33 -11.07 26.18
CA ALA A 20 7.01 -10.02 25.22
C ALA A 20 7.36 -10.56 23.83
N SER A 21 6.35 -10.96 23.05
CA SER A 21 6.53 -11.23 21.63
C SER A 21 7.07 -9.96 20.98
N PRO A 22 8.13 -10.02 20.16
CA PRO A 22 8.58 -8.86 19.40
C PRO A 22 7.40 -8.36 18.55
N ALA A 23 6.98 -7.14 18.77
CA ALA A 23 6.01 -6.48 17.92
C ALA A 23 6.67 -6.33 16.55
N THR A 24 6.26 -7.13 15.57
CA THR A 24 6.65 -6.91 14.18
C THR A 24 6.09 -5.56 13.76
N ALA A 25 6.96 -4.63 13.37
CA ALA A 25 6.51 -3.35 12.86
C ALA A 25 5.65 -3.58 11.61
N ASP A 26 4.58 -2.80 11.46
CA ASP A 26 3.74 -2.88 10.26
C ASP A 26 4.60 -2.61 9.01
N PRO A 27 4.38 -3.36 7.91
CA PRO A 27 5.08 -3.10 6.66
C PRO A 27 4.93 -1.64 6.21
N SER A 28 6.01 -1.05 5.72
CA SER A 28 6.05 0.35 5.30
C SER A 28 6.25 0.50 3.79
N TYR A 29 5.74 1.62 3.24
CA TYR A 29 5.92 1.97 1.83
C TYR A 29 7.36 2.41 1.55
N VAL A 30 7.92 1.98 0.43
CA VAL A 30 9.32 2.24 0.03
C VAL A 30 9.44 2.99 -1.29
N GLY A 31 8.34 3.11 -2.05
CA GLY A 31 8.25 3.80 -3.33
C GLY A 31 8.66 2.97 -4.54
N ALA A 32 8.05 3.27 -5.69
CA ALA A 32 8.22 2.51 -6.94
C ALA A 32 9.67 2.41 -7.42
N LYS A 33 10.53 3.38 -7.09
CA LYS A 33 11.96 3.36 -7.45
C LYS A 33 12.67 2.10 -6.92
N LYS A 34 12.21 1.53 -5.80
CA LYS A 34 12.76 0.29 -5.24
C LYS A 34 12.38 -0.96 -6.04
N CYS A 35 11.28 -0.92 -6.77
CA CYS A 35 10.81 -2.02 -7.62
C CYS A 35 11.54 -2.08 -8.97
N ARG A 36 11.97 -0.91 -9.48
CA ARG A 36 12.54 -0.73 -10.82
C ARG A 36 13.71 -1.67 -11.17
N PRO A 37 14.68 -1.95 -10.29
CA PRO A 37 15.85 -2.77 -10.65
C PRO A 37 15.49 -4.19 -11.13
N CYS A 38 14.42 -4.78 -10.58
CA CYS A 38 13.96 -6.12 -10.92
C CYS A 38 12.74 -6.11 -11.86
N HIS A 39 11.86 -5.12 -11.73
CA HIS A 39 10.62 -4.98 -12.50
C HIS A 39 10.70 -3.82 -13.52
N PHE A 40 11.81 -3.75 -14.26
CA PHE A 40 12.11 -2.62 -15.16
C PHE A 40 11.02 -2.41 -16.22
N LYS A 41 10.52 -3.48 -16.86
CA LYS A 41 9.51 -3.37 -17.91
C LYS A 41 8.16 -2.93 -17.35
N GLN A 42 7.75 -3.48 -16.21
CA GLN A 42 6.55 -3.06 -15.50
C GLN A 42 6.65 -1.59 -15.07
N TYR A 43 7.80 -1.19 -14.53
CA TYR A 43 8.05 0.18 -14.10
C TYR A 43 7.95 1.17 -15.27
N THR A 44 8.65 0.92 -16.38
CA THR A 44 8.70 1.84 -17.54
C THR A 44 7.37 1.96 -18.29
N THR A 45 6.52 0.95 -18.20
CA THR A 45 5.16 1.03 -18.76
C THR A 45 4.17 1.66 -17.79
N TRP A 46 4.30 1.41 -16.47
CA TRP A 46 3.50 2.06 -15.43
C TRP A 46 3.71 3.58 -15.41
N GLU A 47 4.94 4.09 -15.48
CA GLU A 47 5.21 5.54 -15.38
C GLU A 47 4.49 6.37 -16.45
N LYS A 48 4.06 5.73 -17.55
CA LYS A 48 3.29 6.35 -18.64
C LYS A 48 1.78 6.31 -18.41
N THR A 49 1.31 5.62 -17.38
CA THR A 49 -0.11 5.46 -17.10
C THR A 49 -0.71 6.69 -16.43
N ARG A 50 -2.04 6.81 -16.54
CA ARG A 50 -2.81 7.82 -15.78
C ARG A 50 -2.70 7.63 -14.27
N MET A 51 -2.47 6.41 -13.80
CA MET A 51 -2.27 6.13 -12.37
C MET A 51 -0.99 6.76 -11.85
N ALA A 52 0.14 6.57 -12.55
CA ALA A 52 1.40 7.21 -12.19
C ALA A 52 1.28 8.74 -12.16
N GLN A 53 0.53 9.30 -13.10
CA GLN A 53 0.35 10.73 -13.29
C GLN A 53 -0.85 11.32 -12.53
N SER A 54 -1.52 10.52 -11.70
CA SER A 54 -2.80 10.91 -11.09
C SER A 54 -2.70 12.12 -10.16
N PHE A 55 -1.55 12.39 -9.54
CA PHE A 55 -1.33 13.57 -8.71
C PHE A 55 -1.44 14.88 -9.50
N GLU A 56 -1.04 14.88 -10.76
CA GLU A 56 -1.12 16.07 -11.63
C GLU A 56 -2.57 16.55 -11.82
N LEU A 57 -3.54 15.62 -11.73
CA LEU A 57 -4.97 15.94 -11.84
C LEU A 57 -5.47 16.84 -10.72
N LEU A 58 -4.74 16.94 -9.61
CA LEU A 58 -5.10 17.74 -8.44
C LEU A 58 -4.77 19.23 -8.62
N LYS A 59 -3.92 19.56 -9.59
CA LYS A 59 -3.48 20.94 -9.84
C LYS A 59 -4.60 21.81 -10.42
N PRO A 60 -4.57 23.13 -10.16
CA PRO A 60 -5.50 24.08 -10.76
C PRO A 60 -5.50 24.01 -12.29
N GLY A 61 -6.69 24.14 -12.90
CA GLY A 61 -6.86 24.15 -14.36
C GLY A 61 -6.76 22.78 -15.04
N VAL A 62 -6.12 21.79 -14.41
CA VAL A 62 -6.00 20.46 -14.99
C VAL A 62 -7.34 19.76 -14.98
N ARG A 63 -7.79 19.25 -16.14
CA ARG A 63 -9.11 18.60 -16.31
C ARG A 63 -10.27 19.48 -15.83
N ALA A 64 -10.20 20.78 -16.14
CA ALA A 64 -11.18 21.76 -15.72
C ALA A 64 -12.64 21.43 -16.10
N PRO A 65 -12.97 20.99 -17.32
CA PRO A 65 -14.33 20.58 -17.67
C PRO A 65 -14.86 19.42 -16.83
N GLU A 66 -14.04 18.42 -16.59
CA GLU A 66 -14.42 17.23 -15.80
C GLU A 66 -14.57 17.56 -14.31
N LYS A 67 -13.71 18.40 -13.75
CA LYS A 67 -13.86 18.91 -12.38
C LYS A 67 -15.20 19.65 -12.24
N LYS A 68 -15.50 20.55 -13.18
CA LYS A 68 -16.78 21.28 -13.16
C LYS A 68 -17.98 20.35 -13.26
N ALA A 69 -17.93 19.35 -14.13
CA ALA A 69 -18.99 18.36 -14.29
C ALA A 69 -19.18 17.49 -13.03
N ALA A 70 -18.13 17.30 -12.24
CA ALA A 70 -18.15 16.59 -10.96
C ALA A 70 -18.50 17.50 -9.76
N GLY A 71 -18.85 18.77 -9.98
CA GLY A 71 -19.18 19.74 -8.92
C GLY A 71 -17.98 20.27 -8.16
N LEU A 72 -16.76 20.10 -8.71
CA LEU A 72 -15.53 20.63 -8.12
C LEU A 72 -15.16 21.97 -8.74
N ASP A 73 -14.47 22.84 -7.98
CA ASP A 73 -13.90 24.09 -8.50
C ASP A 73 -12.65 23.79 -9.35
N PRO A 74 -12.66 24.10 -10.67
CA PRO A 74 -11.51 23.85 -11.53
C PRO A 74 -10.27 24.69 -11.19
N ALA A 75 -10.45 25.84 -10.54
CA ALA A 75 -9.35 26.75 -10.18
C ALA A 75 -8.72 26.41 -8.83
N LYS A 76 -9.36 25.58 -8.01
CA LYS A 76 -8.84 25.18 -6.70
C LYS A 76 -7.65 24.24 -6.85
N ASP A 77 -6.63 24.44 -5.99
CA ASP A 77 -5.53 23.49 -5.79
C ASP A 77 -5.96 22.41 -4.80
N TYR A 78 -6.00 21.16 -5.27
CA TYR A 78 -6.34 19.97 -4.47
C TYR A 78 -5.12 19.17 -4.02
N THR A 79 -3.88 19.66 -4.27
CA THR A 79 -2.64 18.95 -3.94
C THR A 79 -2.36 18.83 -2.44
N THR A 80 -3.17 19.47 -1.61
CA THR A 80 -3.14 19.39 -0.14
C THR A 80 -4.44 18.84 0.46
N ASP A 81 -5.43 18.50 -0.37
CA ASP A 81 -6.73 18.01 0.07
C ASP A 81 -6.63 16.53 0.44
N ALA A 82 -6.81 16.21 1.73
CA ALA A 82 -6.67 14.87 2.27
C ALA A 82 -7.58 13.84 1.58
N THR A 83 -8.79 14.24 1.18
CA THR A 83 -9.74 13.36 0.50
C THR A 83 -9.23 12.97 -0.88
N CYS A 84 -8.61 13.91 -1.60
CA CYS A 84 -8.02 13.65 -2.91
C CYS A 84 -6.71 12.86 -2.79
N LEU A 85 -5.84 13.24 -1.85
CA LEU A 85 -4.53 12.62 -1.65
C LEU A 85 -4.62 11.12 -1.34
N ALA A 86 -5.66 10.69 -0.64
CA ALA A 86 -5.89 9.29 -0.31
C ALA A 86 -5.93 8.35 -1.55
N CYS A 87 -6.38 8.87 -2.70
CA CYS A 87 -6.46 8.13 -3.96
C CYS A 87 -5.40 8.54 -4.99
N HIS A 88 -4.78 9.70 -4.82
CA HIS A 88 -3.84 10.29 -5.80
C HIS A 88 -2.37 10.24 -5.36
N THR A 89 -2.08 9.57 -4.24
CA THR A 89 -0.72 9.34 -3.73
C THR A 89 -0.57 7.91 -3.21
N THR A 90 0.66 7.48 -2.99
CA THR A 90 0.96 6.13 -2.52
C THR A 90 1.09 6.10 -1.01
N GLY A 91 0.26 5.27 -0.36
CA GLY A 91 0.30 5.08 1.08
C GLY A 91 0.01 6.33 1.91
N TYR A 92 -0.93 7.19 1.49
CA TYR A 92 -1.24 8.44 2.19
C TYR A 92 -1.40 8.24 3.70
N MET A 93 -0.57 8.95 4.48
CA MET A 93 -0.51 8.91 5.96
C MET A 93 -0.26 7.52 6.57
N LYS A 94 0.18 6.55 5.78
CA LYS A 94 0.60 5.22 6.26
C LYS A 94 2.11 5.20 6.56
N PRO A 95 2.62 4.21 7.31
CA PRO A 95 4.06 4.04 7.55
C PRO A 95 4.86 4.07 6.24
N GLY A 96 5.86 4.94 6.13
CA GLY A 96 6.68 5.11 4.93
C GLY A 96 5.96 5.74 3.71
N GLY A 97 4.64 5.97 3.77
CA GLY A 97 3.84 6.50 2.68
C GLY A 97 3.87 8.03 2.53
N PHE A 98 3.07 8.55 1.60
CA PHE A 98 2.99 9.97 1.29
C PHE A 98 2.50 10.79 2.50
N LYS A 99 3.22 11.86 2.81
CA LYS A 99 2.86 12.83 3.87
C LYS A 99 2.56 14.21 3.28
N SER A 100 3.48 14.73 2.48
CA SER A 100 3.34 15.99 1.76
C SER A 100 4.32 16.02 0.59
N LEU A 101 4.10 16.95 -0.35
CA LEU A 101 5.00 17.13 -1.49
C LEU A 101 6.42 17.53 -1.05
N ALA A 102 6.54 18.27 0.04
CA ALA A 102 7.84 18.66 0.59
C ALA A 102 8.58 17.49 1.28
N ALA A 103 7.84 16.63 1.99
CA ALA A 103 8.44 15.56 2.79
C ALA A 103 8.69 14.26 2.00
N THR A 104 7.78 13.92 1.07
CA THR A 104 7.79 12.65 0.35
C THR A 104 7.41 12.83 -1.13
N PRO A 105 8.13 13.67 -1.91
CA PRO A 105 7.78 14.00 -3.30
C PRO A 105 7.78 12.77 -4.22
N ASP A 106 8.57 11.76 -3.91
CA ASP A 106 8.70 10.53 -4.69
C ASP A 106 7.49 9.58 -4.57
N LEU A 107 6.51 9.90 -3.71
CA LEU A 107 5.31 9.05 -3.49
C LEU A 107 4.03 9.64 -4.09
N VAL A 108 4.16 10.63 -4.97
CA VAL A 108 3.03 11.15 -5.76
C VAL A 108 2.53 10.11 -6.76
N GLY A 109 1.24 10.15 -7.06
CA GLY A 109 0.60 9.21 -7.98
C GLY A 109 0.31 7.85 -7.33
N VAL A 110 -0.44 7.02 -8.06
CA VAL A 110 -0.75 5.64 -7.69
C VAL A 110 0.37 4.74 -8.18
N GLN A 111 1.26 4.30 -7.28
CA GLN A 111 2.44 3.50 -7.61
C GLN A 111 2.22 2.00 -7.36
N CYS A 112 3.26 1.20 -7.58
CA CYS A 112 3.25 -0.26 -7.45
C CYS A 112 2.61 -0.72 -6.12
N GLU A 113 3.03 -0.13 -5.01
CA GLU A 113 2.59 -0.51 -3.68
C GLU A 113 1.14 -0.13 -3.35
N SER A 114 0.52 0.77 -4.12
CA SER A 114 -0.91 1.05 -3.97
C SER A 114 -1.78 -0.16 -4.33
N CYS A 115 -1.25 -1.05 -5.17
CA CYS A 115 -1.90 -2.29 -5.59
C CYS A 115 -1.26 -3.51 -4.94
N HIS A 116 0.07 -3.51 -4.79
CA HIS A 116 0.84 -4.66 -4.32
C HIS A 116 1.17 -4.65 -2.82
N GLY A 117 0.68 -3.67 -2.08
CA GLY A 117 0.95 -3.53 -0.65
C GLY A 117 2.33 -2.94 -0.33
N PRO A 118 2.58 -2.53 0.93
CA PRO A 118 3.82 -1.90 1.36
C PRO A 118 5.01 -2.86 1.30
N GLY A 119 6.11 -2.43 0.66
CA GLY A 119 7.20 -3.28 0.20
C GLY A 119 8.28 -3.60 1.20
N SER A 120 8.37 -2.94 2.35
CA SER A 120 9.53 -3.05 3.24
C SER A 120 9.90 -4.49 3.62
N GLU A 121 8.89 -5.33 3.87
CA GLU A 121 9.11 -6.68 4.35
C GLU A 121 9.30 -7.69 3.22
N TYR A 122 8.52 -7.63 2.14
CA TYR A 122 8.67 -8.61 1.05
C TYR A 122 9.85 -8.30 0.11
N LEU A 123 10.46 -7.10 0.19
CA LEU A 123 11.70 -6.75 -0.51
C LEU A 123 12.96 -7.11 0.28
N ALA A 124 12.83 -7.78 1.43
CA ALA A 124 13.98 -8.25 2.19
C ALA A 124 14.81 -9.27 1.38
N LYS A 125 16.13 -9.32 1.63
CA LYS A 125 17.09 -10.13 0.86
C LYS A 125 16.79 -11.63 0.90
N ASP A 126 16.25 -12.11 2.00
CA ASP A 126 15.82 -13.49 2.22
C ASP A 126 14.47 -13.82 1.57
N LYS A 127 13.79 -12.82 1.00
CA LYS A 127 12.50 -12.95 0.33
C LYS A 127 12.63 -12.62 -1.16
N MET A 128 11.98 -11.57 -1.63
CA MET A 128 12.01 -11.18 -3.05
C MET A 128 13.30 -10.43 -3.38
N SER A 129 14.35 -11.16 -3.75
CA SER A 129 15.64 -10.58 -4.14
C SER A 129 16.34 -11.39 -5.22
N LEU A 130 17.39 -10.83 -5.82
CA LEU A 130 18.27 -11.58 -6.75
C LEU A 130 19.14 -12.60 -6.04
N GLU A 131 19.31 -12.49 -4.72
CA GLU A 131 20.07 -13.40 -3.89
C GLU A 131 19.23 -14.64 -3.52
N ASN A 132 17.90 -14.47 -3.35
CA ASN A 132 16.96 -15.57 -3.14
C ASN A 132 16.05 -15.71 -4.37
N ARG A 133 16.21 -16.76 -5.15
CA ARG A 133 15.40 -17.03 -6.34
C ARG A 133 14.33 -18.10 -6.13
N GLU A 134 14.30 -18.70 -4.94
CA GLU A 134 13.41 -19.81 -4.58
C GLU A 134 12.32 -19.38 -3.59
N TYR A 135 12.01 -18.07 -3.55
CA TYR A 135 10.94 -17.56 -2.70
C TYR A 135 9.57 -18.09 -3.15
N LYS A 136 8.69 -18.28 -2.19
CA LYS A 136 7.31 -18.72 -2.44
C LYS A 136 6.37 -17.54 -2.32
N ARG A 137 5.36 -17.49 -3.19
CA ARG A 137 4.32 -16.46 -3.10
C ARG A 137 3.69 -16.37 -1.71
N ALA A 138 3.45 -17.50 -1.03
CA ALA A 138 2.88 -17.51 0.30
C ALA A 138 3.73 -16.72 1.32
N ASP A 139 5.07 -16.83 1.24
CA ASP A 139 5.98 -16.12 2.13
C ASP A 139 5.95 -14.61 1.87
N LEU A 140 5.81 -14.21 0.60
CA LEU A 140 5.69 -12.81 0.22
C LEU A 140 4.34 -12.23 0.65
N VAL A 141 3.25 -12.98 0.51
CA VAL A 141 1.92 -12.58 0.98
C VAL A 141 1.92 -12.43 2.51
N ALA A 142 2.55 -13.35 3.23
CA ALA A 142 2.72 -13.23 4.67
C ALA A 142 3.56 -12.01 5.08
N ALA A 143 4.45 -11.53 4.19
CA ALA A 143 5.25 -10.33 4.35
C ALA A 143 4.56 -9.04 3.79
N GLY A 144 3.27 -9.09 3.50
CA GLY A 144 2.49 -7.93 3.09
C GLY A 144 2.30 -7.73 1.59
N LEU A 145 2.80 -8.66 0.74
CA LEU A 145 2.50 -8.61 -0.69
C LEU A 145 1.01 -8.85 -0.95
N VAL A 146 0.39 -7.94 -1.66
CA VAL A 146 -0.99 -8.08 -2.13
C VAL A 146 -0.97 -8.57 -3.59
N VAL A 147 -1.76 -9.61 -3.88
CA VAL A 147 -2.08 -10.01 -5.26
C VAL A 147 -3.35 -9.27 -5.67
N PRO A 148 -3.27 -8.25 -6.57
CA PRO A 148 -4.39 -7.37 -6.83
C PRO A 148 -5.59 -8.10 -7.46
N ASN A 149 -6.77 -7.74 -7.00
CA ASN A 149 -8.06 -8.17 -7.54
C ASN A 149 -9.01 -6.96 -7.68
N ALA A 150 -10.26 -7.19 -8.05
CA ALA A 150 -11.25 -6.12 -8.19
C ALA A 150 -11.45 -5.34 -6.87
N GLU A 151 -11.48 -6.03 -5.75
CA GLU A 151 -11.66 -5.41 -4.44
C GLU A 151 -10.50 -4.49 -4.06
N THR A 152 -9.25 -4.83 -4.42
CA THR A 152 -8.08 -3.97 -4.23
C THR A 152 -8.29 -2.59 -4.88
N CYS A 153 -8.94 -2.55 -6.04
CA CYS A 153 -9.21 -1.30 -6.76
C CYS A 153 -10.41 -0.55 -6.17
N THR A 154 -11.50 -1.27 -5.89
CA THR A 154 -12.77 -0.66 -5.51
C THR A 154 -12.83 -0.25 -4.04
N SER A 155 -12.21 -1.00 -3.13
CA SER A 155 -12.17 -0.63 -1.71
C SER A 155 -11.38 0.65 -1.45
N ALA A 156 -10.30 0.87 -2.18
CA ALA A 156 -9.40 2.01 -1.98
C ALA A 156 -9.86 3.27 -2.72
N CYS A 157 -10.09 3.19 -4.06
CA CYS A 157 -10.18 4.38 -4.91
C CYS A 157 -11.39 4.37 -5.86
N HIS A 158 -11.71 3.25 -6.50
CA HIS A 158 -12.79 3.17 -7.50
C HIS A 158 -14.15 2.91 -6.86
N ASN A 159 -14.61 3.84 -6.04
CA ASN A 159 -15.86 3.75 -5.28
C ASN A 159 -16.54 5.13 -5.15
N THR A 160 -17.65 5.19 -4.44
CA THR A 160 -18.49 6.39 -4.27
C THR A 160 -17.84 7.54 -3.50
N LYS A 161 -16.65 7.37 -2.92
CA LYS A 161 -15.87 8.46 -2.34
C LYS A 161 -15.25 9.34 -3.42
N SER A 162 -15.07 8.81 -4.63
CA SER A 162 -14.61 9.61 -5.77
C SER A 162 -15.77 10.38 -6.39
N PRO A 163 -15.66 11.71 -6.58
CA PRO A 163 -16.72 12.50 -7.23
C PRO A 163 -16.90 12.15 -8.72
N PHE A 164 -15.96 11.42 -9.29
CA PHE A 164 -15.98 10.95 -10.69
C PHE A 164 -16.58 9.55 -10.85
N PHE A 165 -16.86 8.86 -9.75
CA PHE A 165 -17.44 7.52 -9.80
C PHE A 165 -18.96 7.64 -9.85
N LYS A 166 -19.57 7.20 -10.94
CA LYS A 166 -21.03 7.20 -11.09
C LYS A 166 -21.66 6.05 -10.32
N HIS A 167 -22.69 6.34 -9.54
CA HIS A 167 -23.46 5.33 -8.84
C HIS A 167 -24.06 4.32 -9.82
N GLY A 168 -23.89 3.02 -9.53
CA GLY A 168 -24.46 1.94 -10.34
C GLY A 168 -23.60 1.51 -11.54
N GLU A 169 -22.49 2.18 -11.83
CA GLU A 169 -21.54 1.71 -12.85
C GLU A 169 -20.65 0.60 -12.26
N ALA A 170 -20.70 -0.59 -12.86
CA ALA A 170 -19.85 -1.70 -12.45
C ALA A 170 -18.39 -1.44 -12.82
N PHE A 171 -17.49 -1.70 -11.87
CA PHE A 171 -16.04 -1.62 -12.11
C PHE A 171 -15.58 -2.86 -12.90
N ASP A 172 -15.27 -2.69 -14.17
CA ASP A 172 -14.72 -3.76 -15.01
C ASP A 172 -13.23 -3.95 -14.73
N PHE A 173 -12.91 -4.84 -13.81
CA PHE A 173 -11.53 -5.14 -13.40
C PHE A 173 -10.69 -5.69 -14.56
N ALA A 174 -11.23 -6.58 -15.39
CA ALA A 174 -10.48 -7.20 -16.47
C ALA A 174 -10.01 -6.15 -17.50
N LYS A 175 -10.91 -5.27 -17.91
CA LYS A 175 -10.62 -4.15 -18.80
C LYS A 175 -9.66 -3.15 -18.15
N ARG A 176 -9.93 -2.70 -16.92
CA ARG A 176 -9.10 -1.70 -16.24
C ARG A 176 -7.70 -2.17 -15.91
N LYS A 177 -7.54 -3.46 -15.60
CA LYS A 177 -6.23 -4.07 -15.41
C LYS A 177 -5.38 -3.99 -16.68
N GLN A 178 -5.98 -4.22 -17.85
CA GLN A 178 -5.25 -4.18 -19.12
C GLN A 178 -4.91 -2.76 -19.57
N GLU A 179 -5.87 -1.84 -19.45
CA GLU A 179 -5.76 -0.48 -19.98
C GLU A 179 -5.11 0.53 -19.01
N GLY A 180 -5.20 0.29 -17.70
CA GLY A 180 -4.91 1.29 -16.67
C GLY A 180 -3.65 1.04 -15.85
N THR A 181 -3.05 -0.15 -15.96
CA THR A 181 -1.87 -0.52 -15.16
C THR A 181 -0.61 -0.68 -16.03
N HIS A 182 0.41 -1.34 -15.52
CA HIS A 182 1.62 -1.67 -16.29
C HIS A 182 1.39 -2.82 -17.28
N GLU A 183 2.31 -3.03 -18.20
CA GLU A 183 2.32 -4.21 -19.08
C GLU A 183 2.51 -5.49 -18.26
N HIS A 184 1.61 -6.47 -18.50
CA HIS A 184 1.63 -7.77 -17.82
C HIS A 184 2.53 -8.75 -18.57
N VAL A 185 3.83 -8.71 -18.29
CA VAL A 185 4.80 -9.64 -18.84
C VAL A 185 5.05 -10.80 -17.88
N PRO A 186 5.34 -12.01 -18.38
CA PRO A 186 5.77 -13.12 -17.55
C PRO A 186 7.00 -12.75 -16.72
N LEU A 187 6.96 -13.09 -15.45
CA LEU A 187 8.11 -12.93 -14.56
C LEU A 187 9.10 -14.08 -14.77
N LYS A 188 10.39 -13.76 -14.73
CA LYS A 188 11.45 -14.79 -14.80
C LYS A 188 11.39 -15.71 -13.59
N PHE A 189 11.08 -15.15 -12.44
CA PHE A 189 10.85 -15.87 -11.18
C PHE A 189 9.44 -15.52 -10.70
N PRO A 190 8.42 -16.39 -10.97
CA PRO A 190 7.03 -16.13 -10.59
C PRO A 190 6.86 -16.10 -9.06
N HIS A 191 6.10 -15.13 -8.58
CA HIS A 191 5.73 -14.97 -7.17
C HIS A 191 4.28 -14.52 -7.02
#